data_aaa3208287c2f9ea0b834355b65141b7
#
_entry.id   aaa3208287c2f9ea0b834355b65141b7
#
_cell.length_a   1.000
_cell.length_b   1.000
_cell.length_c   1.000
_cell.angle_alpha   90.00
_cell.angle_beta   90.00
_cell.angle_gamma   90.00
#
_symmetry.space_group_name_H-M   'P 1'
#
loop_
_entity.id
_entity.type
_entity.pdbx_description
1 polymer ?
#
loop_
_entity_poly.entity_id
_entity_poly.type
_entity_poly.pdbx_seq_one_letter_code
_entity_poly.pdbx_strand_id
1 'polypeptide(L)'
;MSSTIEKATIYYFSGTGNARRVSEWFAERATGSGIEATPISIDKIDRRDAAPPLENELVGFIGPTHGFNYPPILMNFVLHFPRAKGANSTAFVANTRGGVKMGKLFMPGLSGIALLMAAITLRIKGYKVVGMRSIDLPSNWVSLHPALSEKVVASIFEHCRPIVEKFADRLLSGKTDFRALRDMPADLLISPISVLYYILGRFILAKTFYADSQCNECGICVEKCPIKAIKMVNHKPFWTYRCESCMRCMNSCPQKAIETGHGYLFALIFVTYATVIAWMWSELAALVSVDKENIWVQLVGFIVESAIVFVVLALGYRALHYLKRLPLLRQLVEYTSFTKWRFWGRYRGLKQQQPKRKAD
;
A
#
# COMPACT_ATOMS: atom_id res chain seq x y z
N MET A 1 -2.63 -39.24 -1.01
CA MET A 1 -3.88 -38.82 -1.65
C MET A 1 -3.82 -37.30 -1.80
N SER A 2 -3.82 -36.77 -3.01
CA SER A 2 -3.92 -35.32 -3.24
C SER A 2 -5.34 -34.93 -2.86
N SER A 3 -5.51 -34.14 -1.79
CA SER A 3 -6.82 -33.58 -1.44
C SER A 3 -7.24 -32.65 -2.59
N THR A 4 -8.32 -32.98 -3.24
CA THR A 4 -8.90 -32.16 -4.31
C THR A 4 -9.44 -30.89 -3.65
N ILE A 5 -8.94 -29.71 -4.08
CA ILE A 5 -9.49 -28.43 -3.61
C ILE A 5 -10.86 -28.26 -4.20
N GLU A 6 -11.87 -28.09 -3.35
CA GLU A 6 -13.27 -27.94 -3.74
C GLU A 6 -13.74 -26.49 -3.67
N LYS A 7 -13.08 -25.70 -2.80
CA LYS A 7 -13.42 -24.31 -2.57
C LYS A 7 -12.18 -23.44 -2.40
N ALA A 8 -12.25 -22.19 -2.84
CA ALA A 8 -11.21 -21.19 -2.62
C ALA A 8 -11.80 -19.87 -2.06
N THR A 9 -11.37 -19.46 -0.88
CA THR A 9 -11.74 -18.17 -0.31
C THR A 9 -10.55 -17.21 -0.36
N ILE A 10 -10.72 -16.07 -1.05
CA ILE A 10 -9.63 -15.14 -1.34
C ILE A 10 -9.88 -13.83 -0.61
N TYR A 11 -9.21 -13.64 0.52
CA TYR A 11 -9.24 -12.38 1.25
C TYR A 11 -8.29 -11.37 0.60
N TYR A 12 -8.79 -10.19 0.27
CA TYR A 12 -7.95 -9.17 -0.34
C TYR A 12 -8.15 -7.79 0.26
N PHE A 13 -7.08 -7.01 0.25
CA PHE A 13 -7.13 -5.57 0.42
C PHE A 13 -6.70 -4.87 -0.86
N SER A 14 -7.44 -3.85 -1.28
CA SER A 14 -7.10 -3.10 -2.48
C SER A 14 -7.45 -1.62 -2.35
N GLY A 15 -6.44 -0.76 -2.26
CA GLY A 15 -6.63 0.70 -2.24
C GLY A 15 -7.18 1.23 -3.56
N THR A 16 -6.59 0.82 -4.68
CA THR A 16 -6.81 1.38 -6.02
C THR A 16 -7.28 0.37 -7.07
N GLY A 17 -7.56 -0.87 -6.66
CA GLY A 17 -8.18 -1.89 -7.53
C GLY A 17 -7.26 -3.01 -8.00
N ASN A 18 -5.93 -2.90 -7.91
CA ASN A 18 -5.01 -3.92 -8.44
C ASN A 18 -5.16 -5.29 -7.75
N ALA A 19 -5.07 -5.33 -6.42
CA ALA A 19 -5.21 -6.59 -5.69
C ALA A 19 -6.62 -7.19 -5.83
N ARG A 20 -7.67 -6.36 -5.90
CA ARG A 20 -9.01 -6.77 -6.24
C ARG A 20 -9.03 -7.48 -7.60
N ARG A 21 -8.42 -6.90 -8.62
CA ARG A 21 -8.36 -7.48 -9.96
C ARG A 21 -7.67 -8.85 -9.98
N VAL A 22 -6.55 -8.98 -9.24
CA VAL A 22 -5.85 -10.27 -9.11
C VAL A 22 -6.75 -11.31 -8.44
N SER A 23 -7.49 -10.93 -7.39
CA SER A 23 -8.40 -11.85 -6.71
C SER A 23 -9.58 -12.25 -7.61
N GLU A 24 -10.10 -11.32 -8.42
CA GLU A 24 -11.16 -11.59 -9.41
C GLU A 24 -10.66 -12.53 -10.51
N TRP A 25 -9.47 -12.31 -11.11
CA TRP A 25 -8.89 -13.20 -12.11
C TRP A 25 -8.62 -14.61 -11.58
N PHE A 26 -8.16 -14.71 -10.33
CA PHE A 26 -7.98 -16.01 -9.68
C PHE A 26 -9.33 -16.72 -9.51
N ALA A 27 -10.33 -16.02 -9.03
CA ALA A 27 -11.68 -16.59 -8.80
C ALA A 27 -12.36 -16.97 -10.11
N GLU A 28 -12.28 -16.14 -11.16
CA GLU A 28 -12.79 -16.44 -12.51
C GLU A 28 -12.17 -17.74 -13.05
N ARG A 29 -10.84 -17.92 -12.88
CA ARG A 29 -10.14 -19.12 -13.31
C ARG A 29 -10.56 -20.36 -12.52
N ALA A 30 -10.72 -20.24 -11.20
CA ALA A 30 -11.17 -21.32 -10.33
C ALA A 30 -12.59 -21.78 -10.69
N THR A 31 -13.51 -20.81 -10.85
CA THR A 31 -14.90 -21.10 -11.24
C THR A 31 -14.98 -21.72 -12.63
N GLY A 32 -14.16 -21.27 -13.58
CA GLY A 32 -14.03 -21.89 -14.91
C GLY A 32 -13.48 -23.32 -14.88
N SER A 33 -12.88 -23.75 -13.77
CA SER A 33 -12.40 -25.10 -13.54
C SER A 33 -13.36 -25.93 -12.63
N GLY A 34 -14.56 -25.41 -12.34
CA GLY A 34 -15.57 -26.10 -11.52
C GLY A 34 -15.37 -25.96 -10.01
N ILE A 35 -14.47 -25.07 -9.56
CA ILE A 35 -14.18 -24.86 -8.13
C ILE A 35 -14.88 -23.57 -7.68
N GLU A 36 -15.67 -23.64 -6.61
CA GLU A 36 -16.28 -22.45 -6.01
C GLU A 36 -15.19 -21.50 -5.50
N ALA A 37 -15.19 -20.25 -5.98
CA ALA A 37 -14.20 -19.28 -5.57
C ALA A 37 -14.81 -17.92 -5.22
N THR A 38 -14.55 -17.44 -3.99
CA THR A 38 -15.14 -16.21 -3.47
C THR A 38 -14.07 -15.20 -3.09
N PRO A 39 -13.93 -14.08 -3.83
CA PRO A 39 -13.09 -12.96 -3.45
C PRO A 39 -13.80 -12.08 -2.41
N ILE A 40 -13.18 -11.92 -1.24
CA ILE A 40 -13.72 -11.16 -0.11
C ILE A 40 -12.82 -9.95 0.19
N SER A 41 -13.40 -8.74 0.15
CA SER A 41 -12.68 -7.52 0.53
C SER A 41 -12.64 -7.37 2.05
N ILE A 42 -11.45 -7.39 2.65
CA ILE A 42 -11.29 -7.36 4.11
C ILE A 42 -11.71 -6.04 4.76
N ASP A 43 -11.87 -4.97 4.01
CA ASP A 43 -12.36 -3.68 4.50
C ASP A 43 -13.91 -3.61 4.54
N LYS A 44 -14.59 -4.66 4.11
CA LYS A 44 -16.06 -4.77 4.11
C LYS A 44 -16.60 -5.80 5.11
N ILE A 45 -15.74 -6.52 5.76
CA ILE A 45 -16.10 -7.52 6.76
C ILE A 45 -15.46 -7.17 8.11
N ASP A 46 -16.08 -7.58 9.21
CA ASP A 46 -15.38 -7.61 10.50
C ASP A 46 -14.39 -8.78 10.46
N ARG A 47 -13.16 -8.54 10.88
CA ARG A 47 -12.13 -9.60 10.96
C ARG A 47 -12.55 -10.79 11.85
N ARG A 48 -13.48 -10.57 12.77
CA ARG A 48 -14.05 -11.61 13.66
C ARG A 48 -14.98 -12.55 12.91
N ASP A 49 -15.55 -12.11 11.79
CA ASP A 49 -16.44 -12.90 10.95
C ASP A 49 -15.67 -13.84 10.00
N ALA A 50 -14.32 -13.72 9.95
CA ALA A 50 -13.51 -14.64 9.17
C ALA A 50 -13.51 -16.02 9.83
N ALA A 51 -14.23 -16.95 9.21
CA ALA A 51 -14.27 -18.34 9.67
C ALA A 51 -12.96 -19.07 9.32
N PRO A 52 -12.54 -20.04 10.14
CA PRO A 52 -11.47 -20.95 9.73
C PRO A 52 -11.91 -21.74 8.49
N PRO A 53 -10.98 -22.02 7.55
CA PRO A 53 -11.32 -22.74 6.33
C PRO A 53 -11.85 -24.15 6.64
N LEU A 54 -12.73 -24.59 5.76
CA LEU A 54 -13.22 -25.97 5.77
C LEU A 54 -12.13 -26.93 5.29
N GLU A 55 -12.37 -28.23 5.45
CA GLU A 55 -11.55 -29.25 4.83
C GLU A 55 -11.64 -29.12 3.30
N ASN A 56 -10.50 -29.29 2.60
CA ASN A 56 -10.38 -29.06 1.14
C ASN A 56 -10.60 -27.60 0.66
N GLU A 57 -10.56 -26.63 1.56
CA GLU A 57 -10.62 -25.21 1.20
C GLU A 57 -9.23 -24.60 1.10
N LEU A 58 -8.97 -23.90 -0.03
CA LEU A 58 -7.78 -23.09 -0.24
C LEU A 58 -8.04 -21.64 0.18
N VAL A 59 -7.28 -21.14 1.14
CA VAL A 59 -7.40 -19.74 1.58
C VAL A 59 -6.30 -18.87 0.96
N GLY A 60 -6.70 -17.79 0.31
CA GLY A 60 -5.77 -16.81 -0.29
C GLY A 60 -5.75 -15.48 0.43
N PHE A 61 -4.55 -14.85 0.50
CA PHE A 61 -4.38 -13.49 0.99
C PHE A 61 -3.69 -12.65 -0.07
N ILE A 62 -4.39 -11.65 -0.60
CA ILE A 62 -3.89 -10.82 -1.71
C ILE A 62 -3.93 -9.36 -1.31
N GLY A 63 -2.78 -8.66 -1.45
CA GLY A 63 -2.69 -7.23 -1.15
C GLY A 63 -1.66 -6.48 -1.97
N PRO A 64 -1.72 -5.14 -1.97
CA PRO A 64 -0.67 -4.34 -2.57
C PRO A 64 0.59 -4.35 -1.70
N THR A 65 1.71 -4.01 -2.32
CA THR A 65 2.95 -3.71 -1.59
C THR A 65 3.01 -2.20 -1.31
N HIS A 66 3.08 -1.83 -0.05
CA HIS A 66 3.28 -0.45 0.39
C HIS A 66 4.64 -0.33 1.08
N GLY A 67 5.58 0.40 0.48
CA GLY A 67 6.95 0.52 0.98
C GLY A 67 7.58 -0.85 1.26
N PHE A 68 7.40 -1.79 0.33
CA PHE A 68 7.94 -3.15 0.39
C PHE A 68 7.36 -4.03 1.52
N ASN A 69 6.14 -3.70 2.00
CA ASN A 69 5.39 -4.47 3.00
C ASN A 69 3.94 -4.70 2.56
N TYR A 70 3.26 -5.66 3.16
CA TYR A 70 1.82 -5.62 3.16
C TYR A 70 1.32 -4.41 3.95
N PRO A 71 0.21 -3.75 3.51
CA PRO A 71 -0.41 -2.69 4.31
C PRO A 71 -0.76 -3.21 5.71
N PRO A 72 -0.63 -2.38 6.77
CA PRO A 72 -0.96 -2.78 8.13
C PRO A 72 -2.35 -3.39 8.28
N ILE A 73 -3.34 -2.90 7.55
CA ILE A 73 -4.71 -3.47 7.56
C ILE A 73 -4.73 -4.93 7.14
N LEU A 74 -3.98 -5.30 6.08
CA LEU A 74 -3.92 -6.69 5.62
C LEU A 74 -3.07 -7.55 6.54
N MET A 75 -1.90 -7.05 6.98
CA MET A 75 -1.04 -7.79 7.88
C MET A 75 -1.74 -8.05 9.23
N ASN A 76 -2.48 -7.06 9.74
CA ASN A 76 -3.30 -7.20 10.94
C ASN A 76 -4.42 -8.24 10.74
N PHE A 77 -5.04 -8.28 9.57
CA PHE A 77 -6.03 -9.30 9.24
C PHE A 77 -5.41 -10.70 9.27
N VAL A 78 -4.25 -10.91 8.63
CA VAL A 78 -3.52 -12.20 8.63
C VAL A 78 -3.09 -12.60 10.05
N LEU A 79 -2.61 -11.65 10.86
CA LEU A 79 -2.23 -11.89 12.25
C LEU A 79 -3.39 -12.36 13.13
N HIS A 80 -4.60 -11.86 12.89
CA HIS A 80 -5.80 -12.23 13.66
C HIS A 80 -6.67 -13.29 12.97
N PHE A 81 -6.29 -13.73 11.78
CA PHE A 81 -7.00 -14.79 11.09
C PHE A 81 -7.01 -16.07 11.93
N PRO A 82 -8.09 -16.88 11.93
CA PRO A 82 -8.17 -18.10 12.74
C PRO A 82 -7.00 -19.06 12.52
N ARG A 83 -6.66 -19.87 13.50
CA ARG A 83 -5.69 -20.96 13.35
C ARG A 83 -6.29 -22.07 12.48
N ALA A 84 -5.43 -22.80 11.79
CA ALA A 84 -5.81 -23.98 11.05
C ALA A 84 -6.46 -25.01 11.99
N LYS A 85 -7.56 -25.62 11.53
CA LYS A 85 -8.28 -26.66 12.31
C LYS A 85 -7.85 -28.08 11.96
N GLY A 86 -7.15 -28.28 10.85
CA GLY A 86 -6.71 -29.60 10.39
C GLY A 86 -5.35 -29.55 9.68
N ALA A 87 -4.70 -30.71 9.59
CA ALA A 87 -3.38 -30.86 8.97
C ALA A 87 -3.38 -30.49 7.45
N ASN A 88 -4.54 -30.50 6.81
CA ASN A 88 -4.71 -30.22 5.38
C ASN A 88 -5.14 -28.77 5.08
N SER A 89 -5.20 -27.88 6.08
CA SER A 89 -5.54 -26.48 5.86
C SER A 89 -4.48 -25.79 5.00
N THR A 90 -4.83 -25.47 3.75
CA THR A 90 -3.88 -24.88 2.77
C THR A 90 -4.11 -23.39 2.62
N ALA A 91 -3.02 -22.64 2.44
CA ALA A 91 -3.07 -21.20 2.20
C ALA A 91 -2.07 -20.74 1.13
N PHE A 92 -2.38 -19.63 0.46
CA PHE A 92 -1.42 -18.93 -0.37
C PHE A 92 -1.39 -17.44 -0.07
N VAL A 93 -0.30 -16.80 -0.43
CA VAL A 93 -0.12 -15.35 -0.34
C VAL A 93 0.30 -14.80 -1.70
N ALA A 94 -0.28 -13.67 -2.09
CA ALA A 94 0.14 -12.97 -3.30
C ALA A 94 0.10 -11.46 -3.10
N ASN A 95 1.04 -10.74 -3.72
CA ASN A 95 1.04 -9.29 -3.68
C ASN A 95 1.00 -8.68 -5.07
N THR A 96 0.47 -7.47 -5.15
CA THR A 96 0.65 -6.61 -6.32
C THR A 96 1.74 -5.60 -6.01
N ARG A 97 2.77 -5.58 -6.81
CA ARG A 97 3.89 -4.66 -6.71
C ARG A 97 3.98 -3.78 -7.97
N GLY A 98 4.72 -2.68 -7.88
CA GLY A 98 4.81 -1.70 -8.97
C GLY A 98 5.62 -2.22 -10.14
N GLY A 99 4.97 -2.86 -11.11
CA GLY A 99 5.58 -3.22 -12.39
C GLY A 99 5.69 -2.01 -13.33
N VAL A 100 6.77 -1.94 -14.08
CA VAL A 100 7.04 -0.90 -15.09
C VAL A 100 7.25 -1.56 -16.45
N LYS A 101 6.74 -0.91 -17.50
CA LYS A 101 7.00 -1.32 -18.90
C LYS A 101 7.85 -0.27 -19.59
N MET A 102 9.00 -0.70 -20.12
CA MET A 102 9.90 0.10 -20.93
C MET A 102 10.03 -0.54 -22.33
N GLY A 103 9.41 0.07 -23.32
CA GLY A 103 9.34 -0.52 -24.67
C GLY A 103 8.63 -1.88 -24.65
N LYS A 104 9.36 -2.94 -24.98
CA LYS A 104 8.87 -4.33 -24.95
C LYS A 104 9.18 -5.06 -23.63
N LEU A 105 10.00 -4.48 -22.76
CA LEU A 105 10.46 -5.11 -21.52
C LEU A 105 9.51 -4.80 -20.37
N PHE A 106 9.10 -5.84 -19.65
CA PHE A 106 8.38 -5.72 -18.38
C PHE A 106 9.38 -5.89 -17.23
N MET A 107 9.53 -4.84 -16.42
CA MET A 107 10.42 -4.84 -15.30
C MET A 107 9.65 -5.16 -14.01
N PRO A 108 10.12 -6.12 -13.21
CA PRO A 108 9.49 -6.45 -11.96
C PRO A 108 9.69 -5.34 -10.93
N GLY A 109 8.71 -5.19 -10.04
CA GLY A 109 8.85 -4.42 -8.82
C GLY A 109 9.55 -5.22 -7.72
N LEU A 110 9.57 -4.64 -6.49
CA LEU A 110 10.11 -5.29 -5.30
C LEU A 110 8.98 -5.55 -4.29
N SER A 111 9.04 -6.70 -3.63
CA SER A 111 8.08 -7.10 -2.60
C SER A 111 8.58 -6.86 -1.18
N GLY A 112 9.91 -6.87 -1.00
CA GLY A 112 10.53 -6.81 0.31
C GLY A 112 10.04 -7.95 1.22
N ILE A 113 9.66 -7.63 2.45
CA ILE A 113 9.22 -8.63 3.44
C ILE A 113 7.73 -8.96 3.37
N ALA A 114 6.95 -8.34 2.46
CA ALA A 114 5.49 -8.46 2.42
C ALA A 114 4.99 -9.90 2.42
N LEU A 115 5.42 -10.70 1.45
CA LEU A 115 4.97 -12.10 1.31
C LEU A 115 5.56 -12.99 2.39
N LEU A 116 6.82 -12.78 2.75
CA LEU A 116 7.55 -13.60 3.72
C LEU A 116 6.89 -13.52 5.10
N MET A 117 6.60 -12.31 5.58
CA MET A 117 5.95 -12.09 6.88
C MET A 117 4.57 -12.75 6.95
N ALA A 118 3.76 -12.61 5.90
CA ALA A 118 2.44 -13.23 5.84
C ALA A 118 2.54 -14.77 5.79
N ALA A 119 3.44 -15.32 4.97
CA ALA A 119 3.64 -16.76 4.86
C ALA A 119 4.14 -17.39 6.18
N ILE A 120 5.09 -16.75 6.86
CA ILE A 120 5.57 -17.20 8.18
C ILE A 120 4.43 -17.15 9.20
N THR A 121 3.66 -16.06 9.24
CA THR A 121 2.50 -15.93 10.15
C THR A 121 1.49 -17.06 9.93
N LEU A 122 1.17 -17.39 8.69
CA LEU A 122 0.24 -18.47 8.37
C LEU A 122 0.81 -19.84 8.76
N ARG A 123 2.10 -20.07 8.56
CA ARG A 123 2.76 -21.32 9.01
C ARG A 123 2.71 -21.48 10.53
N ILE A 124 2.98 -20.42 11.30
CA ILE A 124 2.87 -20.42 12.78
C ILE A 124 1.42 -20.70 13.22
N LYS A 125 0.44 -20.32 12.40
CA LYS A 125 -0.98 -20.63 12.62
C LYS A 125 -1.39 -22.05 12.20
N GLY A 126 -0.47 -22.86 11.68
CA GLY A 126 -0.70 -24.25 11.30
C GLY A 126 -1.10 -24.44 9.82
N TYR A 127 -1.12 -23.39 9.00
CA TYR A 127 -1.43 -23.53 7.58
C TYR A 127 -0.25 -24.08 6.78
N LYS A 128 -0.55 -25.02 5.87
CA LYS A 128 0.39 -25.41 4.81
C LYS A 128 0.37 -24.32 3.72
N VAL A 129 1.35 -23.44 3.71
CA VAL A 129 1.49 -22.44 2.63
C VAL A 129 1.93 -23.16 1.36
N VAL A 130 1.07 -23.14 0.32
CA VAL A 130 1.29 -23.82 -0.96
C VAL A 130 1.65 -22.87 -2.10
N GLY A 131 1.52 -21.54 -1.90
CA GLY A 131 1.84 -20.57 -2.93
C GLY A 131 2.32 -19.24 -2.38
N MET A 132 3.35 -18.69 -3.05
CA MET A 132 3.83 -17.31 -2.86
C MET A 132 4.07 -16.69 -4.23
N ARG A 133 3.33 -15.63 -4.58
CA ARG A 133 3.38 -15.04 -5.92
C ARG A 133 3.36 -13.51 -5.88
N SER A 134 4.30 -12.90 -6.58
CA SER A 134 4.29 -11.47 -6.87
C SER A 134 3.73 -11.22 -8.27
N ILE A 135 2.87 -10.21 -8.39
CA ILE A 135 2.23 -9.79 -9.64
C ILE A 135 2.60 -8.34 -9.92
N ASP A 136 3.27 -8.10 -11.04
CA ASP A 136 3.84 -6.81 -11.42
C ASP A 136 2.79 -5.93 -12.12
N LEU A 137 1.90 -5.32 -11.35
CA LEU A 137 0.83 -4.47 -11.85
C LEU A 137 1.22 -2.98 -11.83
N PRO A 138 0.50 -2.13 -12.59
CA PRO A 138 0.82 -0.70 -12.63
C PRO A 138 0.83 -0.10 -11.24
N SER A 139 1.90 0.58 -10.85
CA SER A 139 1.94 1.26 -9.56
C SER A 139 0.92 2.40 -9.52
N ASN A 140 0.19 2.49 -8.41
CA ASN A 140 -0.83 3.51 -8.16
C ASN A 140 -0.38 4.51 -7.09
N TRP A 141 0.87 4.46 -6.70
CA TRP A 141 1.39 5.31 -5.64
C TRP A 141 1.79 6.68 -6.19
N VAL A 142 0.81 7.33 -6.81
CA VAL A 142 0.99 8.61 -7.51
C VAL A 142 1.44 9.77 -6.60
N SER A 143 1.43 9.60 -5.29
CA SER A 143 2.07 10.52 -4.36
C SER A 143 3.61 10.49 -4.43
N LEU A 144 4.22 9.44 -5.00
CA LEU A 144 5.67 9.28 -5.06
C LEU A 144 6.24 9.28 -6.48
N HIS A 145 5.44 8.92 -7.47
CA HIS A 145 5.89 8.84 -8.86
C HIS A 145 4.75 9.15 -9.83
N PRO A 146 5.06 9.56 -11.09
CA PRO A 146 4.06 9.80 -12.10
C PRO A 146 3.24 8.56 -12.43
N ALA A 147 1.97 8.77 -12.79
CA ALA A 147 1.11 7.69 -13.26
C ALA A 147 1.51 7.23 -14.67
N LEU A 148 1.37 5.95 -14.92
CA LEU A 148 1.57 5.36 -16.24
C LEU A 148 0.42 5.74 -17.19
N SER A 149 0.69 5.80 -18.49
CA SER A 149 -0.34 6.04 -19.51
C SER A 149 -1.32 4.86 -19.58
N GLU A 150 -2.56 5.12 -19.98
CA GLU A 150 -3.60 4.08 -20.08
C GLU A 150 -3.20 2.93 -21.01
N LYS A 151 -2.49 3.21 -22.11
CA LYS A 151 -1.98 2.20 -23.04
C LYS A 151 -0.96 1.26 -22.35
N VAL A 152 -0.06 1.81 -21.56
CA VAL A 152 0.93 1.02 -20.80
C VAL A 152 0.23 0.20 -19.72
N VAL A 153 -0.72 0.80 -19.00
CA VAL A 153 -1.53 0.12 -17.99
C VAL A 153 -2.27 -1.09 -18.58
N ALA A 154 -2.97 -0.91 -19.71
CA ALA A 154 -3.67 -1.99 -20.40
C ALA A 154 -2.72 -3.15 -20.78
N SER A 155 -1.57 -2.81 -21.37
CA SER A 155 -0.56 -3.79 -21.74
C SER A 155 0.01 -4.59 -20.55
N ILE A 156 0.18 -3.94 -19.37
CA ILE A 156 0.62 -4.64 -18.16
C ILE A 156 -0.47 -5.61 -17.68
N PHE A 157 -1.74 -5.20 -17.71
CA PHE A 157 -2.84 -6.09 -17.34
C PHE A 157 -2.94 -7.31 -18.25
N GLU A 158 -2.86 -7.12 -19.55
CA GLU A 158 -2.85 -8.23 -20.53
C GLU A 158 -1.69 -9.20 -20.29
N HIS A 159 -0.51 -8.68 -19.95
CA HIS A 159 0.66 -9.50 -19.62
C HIS A 159 0.48 -10.27 -18.30
N CYS A 160 -0.12 -9.65 -17.28
CA CYS A 160 -0.19 -10.22 -15.93
C CYS A 160 -1.34 -11.20 -15.73
N ARG A 161 -2.45 -11.07 -16.48
CA ARG A 161 -3.60 -11.98 -16.35
C ARG A 161 -3.24 -13.45 -16.54
N PRO A 162 -2.54 -13.88 -17.62
CA PRO A 162 -2.14 -15.28 -17.77
C PRO A 162 -1.20 -15.78 -16.67
N ILE A 163 -0.44 -14.88 -16.03
CA ILE A 163 0.42 -15.24 -14.90
C ILE A 163 -0.43 -15.63 -13.68
N VAL A 164 -1.51 -14.87 -13.41
CA VAL A 164 -2.44 -15.17 -12.32
C VAL A 164 -3.22 -16.45 -12.61
N GLU A 165 -3.70 -16.62 -13.85
CA GLU A 165 -4.41 -17.83 -14.26
C GLU A 165 -3.56 -19.10 -14.10
N LYS A 166 -2.29 -19.06 -14.57
CA LYS A 166 -1.33 -20.17 -14.37
C LYS A 166 -1.01 -20.42 -12.90
N PHE A 167 -0.98 -19.38 -12.07
CA PHE A 167 -0.80 -19.52 -10.63
C PHE A 167 -2.00 -20.24 -10.01
N ALA A 168 -3.23 -19.84 -10.37
CA ALA A 168 -4.46 -20.50 -9.94
C ALA A 168 -4.47 -21.96 -10.36
N ASP A 169 -4.23 -22.30 -11.63
CA ASP A 169 -4.20 -23.67 -12.15
C ASP A 169 -3.28 -24.58 -11.34
N ARG A 170 -2.07 -24.08 -11.02
CA ARG A 170 -1.09 -24.85 -10.24
C ARG A 170 -1.61 -25.16 -8.84
N LEU A 171 -2.14 -24.15 -8.14
CA LEU A 171 -2.62 -24.33 -6.77
C LEU A 171 -3.87 -25.23 -6.73
N LEU A 172 -4.82 -25.00 -7.63
CA LEU A 172 -6.05 -25.75 -7.70
C LEU A 172 -5.81 -27.24 -8.11
N SER A 173 -4.76 -27.52 -8.88
CA SER A 173 -4.32 -28.90 -9.16
C SER A 173 -3.49 -29.53 -8.04
N GLY A 174 -3.43 -28.94 -6.85
CA GLY A 174 -2.67 -29.45 -5.71
C GLY A 174 -1.15 -29.24 -5.80
N LYS A 175 -0.66 -28.51 -6.83
CA LYS A 175 0.77 -28.18 -7.00
C LYS A 175 1.12 -26.91 -6.24
N THR A 176 2.38 -26.79 -5.85
CA THR A 176 2.90 -25.58 -5.19
C THR A 176 3.44 -24.59 -6.22
N ASP A 177 3.39 -23.28 -5.89
CA ASP A 177 4.04 -22.22 -6.68
C ASP A 177 4.71 -21.19 -5.75
N PHE A 178 6.04 -21.24 -5.66
CA PHE A 178 6.86 -20.35 -4.86
C PHE A 178 7.76 -19.44 -5.72
N ARG A 179 7.28 -19.02 -6.89
CA ARG A 179 8.10 -18.22 -7.82
C ARG A 179 8.47 -16.84 -7.26
N ALA A 180 7.74 -16.31 -6.27
CA ALA A 180 8.15 -15.10 -5.55
C ALA A 180 9.51 -15.25 -4.87
N LEU A 181 9.94 -16.46 -4.49
CA LEU A 181 11.23 -16.68 -3.86
C LEU A 181 12.44 -16.46 -4.80
N ARG A 182 12.21 -16.37 -6.10
CA ARG A 182 13.28 -16.02 -7.07
C ARG A 182 13.79 -14.59 -6.87
N ASP A 183 12.92 -13.70 -6.37
CA ASP A 183 13.24 -12.31 -6.12
C ASP A 183 13.80 -12.09 -4.70
N MET A 184 13.90 -13.15 -3.89
CA MET A 184 14.31 -13.08 -2.49
C MET A 184 15.63 -12.33 -2.25
N PRO A 185 16.69 -12.47 -3.07
CA PRO A 185 17.93 -11.71 -2.86
C PRO A 185 17.69 -10.20 -2.92
N ALA A 186 16.93 -9.72 -3.92
CA ALA A 186 16.59 -8.31 -4.06
C ALA A 186 15.61 -7.84 -2.95
N ASP A 187 14.65 -8.69 -2.58
CA ASP A 187 13.70 -8.42 -1.51
C ASP A 187 14.38 -8.34 -0.14
N LEU A 188 15.41 -9.15 0.13
CA LEU A 188 16.20 -9.06 1.35
C LEU A 188 17.09 -7.80 1.35
N LEU A 189 17.68 -7.44 0.22
CA LEU A 189 18.49 -6.22 0.10
C LEU A 189 17.67 -4.97 0.41
N ILE A 190 16.40 -4.90 0.00
CA ILE A 190 15.50 -3.77 0.26
C ILE A 190 14.86 -3.83 1.66
N SER A 191 14.99 -4.92 2.41
CA SER A 191 14.29 -5.12 3.68
C SER A 191 14.61 -4.07 4.77
N PRO A 192 15.80 -3.48 4.89
CA PRO A 192 16.05 -2.39 5.82
C PRO A 192 15.16 -1.17 5.52
N ILE A 193 14.99 -0.81 4.23
CA ILE A 193 14.09 0.26 3.80
C ILE A 193 12.62 -0.12 4.06
N SER A 194 12.27 -1.39 3.88
CA SER A 194 10.97 -1.95 4.20
C SER A 194 10.60 -1.73 5.68
N VAL A 195 11.52 -2.06 6.58
CA VAL A 195 11.35 -1.86 8.03
C VAL A 195 11.26 -0.37 8.36
N LEU A 196 12.16 0.45 7.83
CA LEU A 196 12.18 1.89 8.05
C LEU A 196 10.87 2.55 7.57
N TYR A 197 10.36 2.14 6.40
CA TYR A 197 9.06 2.59 5.92
C TYR A 197 7.94 2.20 6.89
N TYR A 198 7.93 0.96 7.37
CA TYR A 198 6.88 0.47 8.26
C TYR A 198 6.85 1.22 9.60
N ILE A 199 8.02 1.58 10.13
CA ILE A 199 8.15 2.28 11.41
C ILE A 199 7.94 3.80 11.25
N LEU A 200 8.53 4.42 10.20
CA LEU A 200 8.57 5.87 10.03
C LEU A 200 7.83 6.36 8.78
N GLY A 201 8.18 5.85 7.61
CA GLY A 201 7.80 6.42 6.32
C GLY A 201 6.31 6.52 6.09
N ARG A 202 5.52 5.53 6.55
CA ARG A 202 4.06 5.54 6.42
C ARG A 202 3.40 6.72 7.16
N PHE A 203 3.95 7.12 8.30
CA PHE A 203 3.43 8.23 9.09
C PHE A 203 3.77 9.58 8.45
N ILE A 204 4.96 9.70 7.86
CA ILE A 204 5.39 10.88 7.10
C ILE A 204 4.45 11.06 5.91
N LEU A 205 4.23 10.03 5.10
CA LEU A 205 3.35 10.08 3.94
C LEU A 205 1.90 10.45 4.31
N ALA A 206 1.41 9.99 5.45
CA ALA A 206 0.08 10.36 5.95
C ALA A 206 -0.09 11.89 6.10
N LYS A 207 0.99 12.63 6.32
CA LYS A 207 1.02 14.08 6.53
C LYS A 207 1.37 14.88 5.28
N THR A 208 1.37 14.25 4.12
CA THR A 208 1.55 14.94 2.83
C THR A 208 0.25 15.25 2.12
N PHE A 209 -0.86 14.53 2.46
CA PHE A 209 -2.13 14.69 1.76
C PHE A 209 -2.88 15.93 2.21
N TYR A 210 -3.47 16.62 1.25
CA TYR A 210 -4.38 17.72 1.49
C TYR A 210 -5.46 17.80 0.41
N ALA A 211 -6.52 18.55 0.66
CA ALA A 211 -7.51 18.92 -0.34
C ALA A 211 -7.21 20.33 -0.89
N ASP A 212 -7.21 20.47 -2.19
CA ASP A 212 -7.01 21.75 -2.87
C ASP A 212 -8.29 22.59 -2.95
N SER A 213 -8.26 23.69 -3.72
CA SER A 213 -9.38 24.62 -3.92
C SER A 213 -10.58 23.99 -4.61
N GLN A 214 -10.41 22.91 -5.37
CA GLN A 214 -11.50 22.22 -6.07
C GLN A 214 -12.35 21.33 -5.16
N CYS A 215 -11.97 21.16 -3.89
CA CYS A 215 -12.72 20.34 -2.94
C CYS A 215 -14.09 20.97 -2.61
N ASN A 216 -15.16 20.28 -2.98
CA ASN A 216 -16.54 20.65 -2.69
C ASN A 216 -17.13 20.02 -1.42
N GLU A 217 -16.30 19.48 -0.55
CA GLU A 217 -16.65 18.97 0.79
C GLU A 217 -17.60 17.76 0.83
N CYS A 218 -17.75 17.04 -0.29
CA CYS A 218 -18.69 15.94 -0.46
C CYS A 218 -18.53 14.74 0.49
N GLY A 219 -17.44 14.66 1.27
CA GLY A 219 -17.22 13.61 2.28
C GLY A 219 -16.83 12.21 1.75
N ILE A 220 -16.87 11.97 0.43
CA ILE A 220 -16.61 10.65 -0.18
C ILE A 220 -15.27 10.07 0.25
N CYS A 221 -14.23 10.89 0.41
CA CYS A 221 -12.90 10.43 0.87
C CYS A 221 -12.91 9.90 2.30
N VAL A 222 -13.76 10.48 3.17
CA VAL A 222 -13.95 10.03 4.57
C VAL A 222 -14.71 8.71 4.59
N GLU A 223 -15.83 8.64 3.88
CA GLU A 223 -16.69 7.45 3.79
C GLU A 223 -15.94 6.23 3.24
N LYS A 224 -15.22 6.41 2.11
CA LYS A 224 -14.51 5.34 1.44
C LYS A 224 -13.15 4.98 2.08
N CYS A 225 -12.74 5.66 3.17
CA CYS A 225 -11.48 5.34 3.83
C CYS A 225 -11.56 3.99 4.57
N PRO A 226 -10.80 2.96 4.17
CA PRO A 226 -10.95 1.61 4.69
C PRO A 226 -10.58 1.48 6.17
N ILE A 227 -9.75 2.40 6.66
CA ILE A 227 -9.25 2.41 8.05
C ILE A 227 -9.77 3.63 8.84
N LYS A 228 -10.73 4.37 8.26
CA LYS A 228 -11.33 5.56 8.88
C LYS A 228 -10.27 6.57 9.37
N ALA A 229 -9.23 6.77 8.57
CA ALA A 229 -8.10 7.65 8.87
C ALA A 229 -8.34 9.12 8.51
N ILE A 230 -9.43 9.44 7.82
CA ILE A 230 -9.74 10.79 7.36
C ILE A 230 -10.88 11.36 8.20
N LYS A 231 -10.70 12.59 8.67
CA LYS A 231 -11.74 13.34 9.41
C LYS A 231 -11.99 14.67 8.70
N MET A 232 -13.21 15.17 8.76
CA MET A 232 -13.49 16.55 8.32
C MET A 232 -13.10 17.52 9.45
N VAL A 233 -12.22 18.47 9.13
CA VAL A 233 -11.79 19.53 10.04
C VAL A 233 -11.93 20.85 9.29
N ASN A 234 -12.73 21.78 9.80
CA ASN A 234 -13.03 23.05 9.14
C ASN A 234 -13.44 22.85 7.66
N HIS A 235 -14.40 21.97 7.45
CA HIS A 235 -14.95 21.63 6.13
C HIS A 235 -13.96 21.04 5.11
N LYS A 236 -12.75 20.66 5.52
CA LYS A 236 -11.75 20.02 4.65
C LYS A 236 -11.30 18.68 5.24
N PRO A 237 -11.00 17.69 4.38
CA PRO A 237 -10.48 16.41 4.86
C PRO A 237 -9.09 16.56 5.47
N PHE A 238 -8.92 15.95 6.63
CA PHE A 238 -7.68 15.91 7.41
C PHE A 238 -7.25 14.45 7.62
N TRP A 239 -6.01 14.10 7.23
CA TRP A 239 -5.47 12.76 7.37
C TRP A 239 -4.80 12.58 8.73
N THR A 240 -5.28 11.61 9.51
CA THR A 240 -4.67 11.22 10.78
C THR A 240 -3.46 10.31 10.54
N TYR A 241 -2.67 10.03 11.57
CA TYR A 241 -1.54 9.08 11.51
C TYR A 241 -1.97 7.61 11.26
N ARG A 242 -3.26 7.30 11.30
CA ARG A 242 -3.79 5.99 10.91
C ARG A 242 -3.78 5.76 9.40
N CYS A 243 -3.54 6.79 8.60
CA CYS A 243 -3.51 6.68 7.15
C CYS A 243 -2.36 5.78 6.70
N GLU A 244 -2.68 4.81 5.86
CA GLU A 244 -1.74 3.85 5.28
C GLU A 244 -1.36 4.19 3.82
N SER A 245 -1.65 5.41 3.38
CA SER A 245 -1.32 5.92 2.02
C SER A 245 -1.76 4.99 0.88
N CYS A 246 -2.93 4.36 1.03
CA CYS A 246 -3.46 3.39 0.06
C CYS A 246 -4.02 4.03 -1.23
N MET A 247 -3.97 5.33 -1.39
CA MET A 247 -4.42 6.13 -2.53
C MET A 247 -5.93 6.01 -2.85
N ARG A 248 -6.74 5.32 -2.05
CA ARG A 248 -8.17 5.15 -2.33
C ARG A 248 -8.91 6.50 -2.39
N CYS A 249 -8.68 7.39 -1.42
CA CYS A 249 -9.30 8.70 -1.38
C CYS A 249 -8.96 9.55 -2.62
N MET A 250 -7.68 9.56 -3.04
CA MET A 250 -7.22 10.28 -4.23
C MET A 250 -7.88 9.72 -5.51
N ASN A 251 -7.98 8.38 -5.63
CA ASN A 251 -8.59 7.72 -6.79
C ASN A 251 -10.13 7.84 -6.82
N SER A 252 -10.78 7.93 -5.67
CA SER A 252 -12.26 8.02 -5.61
C SER A 252 -12.79 9.46 -5.55
N CYS A 253 -11.93 10.48 -5.46
CA CYS A 253 -12.35 11.87 -5.45
C CYS A 253 -12.93 12.29 -6.81
N PRO A 254 -14.23 12.66 -6.91
CA PRO A 254 -14.83 13.07 -8.18
C PRO A 254 -14.26 14.40 -8.69
N GLN A 255 -13.89 15.30 -7.79
CA GLN A 255 -13.28 16.59 -8.09
C GLN A 255 -11.78 16.52 -8.33
N LYS A 256 -11.13 15.35 -8.11
CA LYS A 256 -9.66 15.18 -8.14
C LYS A 256 -8.92 16.16 -7.23
N ALA A 257 -9.57 16.59 -6.17
CA ALA A 257 -9.10 17.65 -5.28
C ALA A 257 -8.14 17.19 -4.19
N ILE A 258 -7.79 15.90 -4.15
CA ILE A 258 -6.83 15.38 -3.17
C ILE A 258 -5.45 15.33 -3.80
N GLU A 259 -4.51 16.05 -3.19
CA GLU A 259 -3.16 16.26 -3.68
C GLU A 259 -2.13 15.84 -2.63
N THR A 260 -0.86 15.75 -3.06
CA THR A 260 0.31 15.50 -2.21
C THR A 260 1.16 16.77 -2.14
N GLY A 261 1.38 17.30 -0.95
CA GLY A 261 2.16 18.52 -0.72
C GLY A 261 3.67 18.25 -0.77
N HIS A 262 4.22 17.96 -1.94
CA HIS A 262 5.64 17.65 -2.11
C HIS A 262 6.55 18.82 -1.69
N GLY A 263 6.30 20.01 -2.24
CA GLY A 263 7.10 21.19 -1.89
C GLY A 263 6.97 21.58 -0.43
N TYR A 264 5.78 21.46 0.12
CA TYR A 264 5.55 21.66 1.56
C TYR A 264 6.39 20.70 2.42
N LEU A 265 6.33 19.39 2.12
CA LEU A 265 7.10 18.38 2.87
C LEU A 265 8.60 18.64 2.76
N PHE A 266 9.08 18.90 1.54
CA PHE A 266 10.49 19.19 1.28
C PHE A 266 10.95 20.42 2.05
N ALA A 267 10.21 21.52 1.96
CA ALA A 267 10.53 22.76 2.67
C ALA A 267 10.52 22.56 4.20
N LEU A 268 9.52 21.84 4.72
CA LEU A 268 9.42 21.58 6.16
C LEU A 268 10.62 20.78 6.67
N ILE A 269 10.99 19.69 5.98
CA ILE A 269 12.16 18.87 6.35
C ILE A 269 13.44 19.70 6.23
N PHE A 270 13.63 20.39 5.10
CA PHE A 270 14.81 21.23 4.87
C PHE A 270 14.99 22.28 5.96
N VAL A 271 13.94 23.04 6.27
CA VAL A 271 13.99 24.05 7.33
C VAL A 271 14.27 23.40 8.68
N THR A 272 13.67 22.26 8.98
CA THR A 272 13.91 21.56 10.26
C THR A 272 15.38 21.18 10.42
N TYR A 273 15.99 20.61 9.37
CA TYR A 273 17.42 20.25 9.40
C TYR A 273 18.32 21.46 9.43
N ALA A 274 18.04 22.49 8.62
CA ALA A 274 18.88 23.70 8.53
C ALA A 274 18.82 24.58 9.78
N THR A 275 17.78 24.47 10.60
CA THR A 275 17.61 25.31 11.81
C THR A 275 17.66 24.48 13.08
N VAL A 276 16.60 23.72 13.37
CA VAL A 276 16.42 23.03 14.66
C VAL A 276 17.50 21.98 14.91
N ILE A 277 17.74 21.11 13.92
CA ILE A 277 18.69 20.00 14.07
C ILE A 277 20.13 20.54 14.05
N ALA A 278 20.44 21.47 13.15
CA ALA A 278 21.75 22.11 13.12
C ALA A 278 22.06 22.85 14.43
N TRP A 279 21.09 23.60 14.97
CA TRP A 279 21.23 24.26 16.26
C TRP A 279 21.42 23.22 17.40
N MET A 280 20.62 22.19 17.47
CA MET A 280 20.77 21.12 18.46
C MET A 280 22.18 20.52 18.48
N TRP A 281 22.72 20.20 17.31
CA TRP A 281 24.07 19.63 17.21
C TRP A 281 25.16 20.65 17.55
N SER A 282 24.96 21.94 17.27
CA SER A 282 25.92 22.99 17.65
C SER A 282 25.98 23.17 19.17
N GLU A 283 24.83 23.21 19.84
CA GLU A 283 24.77 23.31 21.32
C GLU A 283 25.37 22.07 21.99
N LEU A 284 25.03 20.88 21.47
CA LEU A 284 25.56 19.63 22.02
C LEU A 284 27.08 19.56 21.88
N ALA A 285 27.64 19.98 20.74
CA ALA A 285 29.08 20.03 20.51
C ALA A 285 29.80 21.09 21.36
N ALA A 286 29.11 22.15 21.78
CA ALA A 286 29.66 23.17 22.69
C ALA A 286 29.70 22.66 24.15
N LEU A 287 28.76 21.77 24.53
CA LEU A 287 28.65 21.29 25.90
C LEU A 287 29.49 20.01 26.16
N VAL A 288 29.66 19.16 25.17
CA VAL A 288 30.31 17.84 25.30
C VAL A 288 31.11 17.56 24.03
N SER A 289 32.29 16.94 24.18
CA SER A 289 33.04 16.40 23.03
C SER A 289 32.28 15.20 22.45
N VAL A 290 31.53 15.42 21.38
CA VAL A 290 30.70 14.40 20.72
C VAL A 290 31.49 13.74 19.61
N ASP A 291 31.82 12.46 19.79
CA ASP A 291 32.37 11.65 18.71
C ASP A 291 31.25 11.23 17.74
N LYS A 292 31.15 11.95 16.62
CA LYS A 292 30.12 11.69 15.58
C LYS A 292 30.37 10.40 14.79
N GLU A 293 31.57 9.79 14.88
CA GLU A 293 31.86 8.50 14.24
C GLU A 293 31.39 7.32 15.09
N ASN A 294 31.11 7.56 16.37
CA ASN A 294 30.61 6.51 17.25
C ASN A 294 29.20 6.07 16.84
N ILE A 295 29.02 4.77 16.59
CA ILE A 295 27.74 4.17 16.12
C ILE A 295 26.58 4.44 17.08
N TRP A 296 26.83 4.51 18.38
CA TRP A 296 25.78 4.79 19.37
C TRP A 296 25.33 6.25 19.30
N VAL A 297 26.24 7.17 19.05
CA VAL A 297 25.92 8.59 18.83
C VAL A 297 25.07 8.75 17.57
N GLN A 298 25.43 8.08 16.48
CA GLN A 298 24.66 8.10 15.24
C GLN A 298 23.26 7.50 15.45
N LEU A 299 23.14 6.38 16.19
CA LEU A 299 21.85 5.73 16.47
C LEU A 299 20.94 6.61 17.34
N VAL A 300 21.45 7.14 18.42
CA VAL A 300 20.71 8.06 19.28
C VAL A 300 20.37 9.34 18.53
N GLY A 301 21.32 9.91 17.78
CA GLY A 301 21.09 11.07 16.91
C GLY A 301 19.94 10.82 15.94
N PHE A 302 19.95 9.69 15.22
CA PHE A 302 18.89 9.33 14.27
C PHE A 302 17.51 9.24 14.96
N ILE A 303 17.45 8.67 16.17
CA ILE A 303 16.18 8.56 16.93
C ILE A 303 15.68 9.96 17.32
N VAL A 304 16.56 10.80 17.85
CA VAL A 304 16.22 12.17 18.28
C VAL A 304 15.80 13.03 17.10
N GLU A 305 16.57 13.04 16.01
CA GLU A 305 16.25 13.75 14.78
C GLU A 305 14.90 13.28 14.20
N SER A 306 14.67 11.97 14.15
CA SER A 306 13.38 11.42 13.71
C SER A 306 12.24 11.92 14.58
N ALA A 307 12.40 11.92 15.90
CA ALA A 307 11.38 12.43 16.82
C ALA A 307 11.10 13.92 16.58
N ILE A 308 12.14 14.75 16.40
CA ILE A 308 12.00 16.18 16.07
C ILE A 308 11.23 16.35 14.75
N VAL A 309 11.62 15.63 13.70
CA VAL A 309 10.93 15.66 12.40
C VAL A 309 9.46 15.27 12.54
N PHE A 310 9.14 14.24 13.32
CA PHE A 310 7.74 13.85 13.56
C PHE A 310 6.94 14.92 14.28
N VAL A 311 7.50 15.55 15.31
CA VAL A 311 6.83 16.65 16.04
C VAL A 311 6.59 17.83 15.10
N VAL A 312 7.64 18.26 14.38
CA VAL A 312 7.54 19.37 13.42
C VAL A 312 6.54 19.05 12.31
N LEU A 313 6.55 17.82 11.79
CA LEU A 313 5.59 17.37 10.78
C LEU A 313 4.15 17.38 11.30
N ALA A 314 3.93 16.98 12.55
CA ALA A 314 2.61 16.98 13.18
C ALA A 314 2.07 18.41 13.36
N LEU A 315 2.90 19.30 13.90
CA LEU A 315 2.55 20.70 14.11
C LEU A 315 2.43 21.44 12.77
N GLY A 316 3.39 21.28 11.89
CA GLY A 316 3.39 21.84 10.55
C GLY A 316 2.18 21.42 9.73
N TYR A 317 1.77 20.16 9.79
CA TYR A 317 0.58 19.69 9.08
C TYR A 317 -0.72 20.33 9.60
N ARG A 318 -0.82 20.55 10.90
CA ARG A 318 -1.93 21.34 11.48
C ARG A 318 -1.88 22.79 11.04
N ALA A 319 -0.68 23.40 11.10
CA ALA A 319 -0.45 24.76 10.63
C ALA A 319 -0.80 24.90 9.13
N LEU A 320 -0.35 23.98 8.28
CA LEU A 320 -0.70 23.94 6.86
C LEU A 320 -2.22 23.94 6.66
N HIS A 321 -2.93 23.09 7.39
CA HIS A 321 -4.38 22.98 7.29
C HIS A 321 -5.10 24.27 7.64
N TYR A 322 -4.54 25.03 8.58
CA TYR A 322 -5.04 26.35 8.97
C TYR A 322 -4.60 27.45 7.99
N LEU A 323 -3.31 27.51 7.68
CA LEU A 323 -2.69 28.54 6.84
C LEU A 323 -3.16 28.51 5.38
N LYS A 324 -3.58 27.35 4.88
CA LYS A 324 -4.22 27.24 3.54
C LYS A 324 -5.51 28.04 3.37
N ARG A 325 -6.04 28.65 4.42
CA ARG A 325 -7.10 29.66 4.32
C ARG A 325 -6.60 30.95 3.65
N LEU A 326 -5.29 31.24 3.78
CA LEU A 326 -4.65 32.38 3.12
C LEU A 326 -4.43 32.04 1.64
N PRO A 327 -4.97 32.84 0.69
CA PRO A 327 -4.91 32.53 -0.74
C PRO A 327 -3.48 32.34 -1.27
N LEU A 328 -2.53 33.16 -0.84
CA LEU A 328 -1.15 33.10 -1.29
C LEU A 328 -0.46 31.78 -0.88
N LEU A 329 -0.59 31.39 0.39
CA LEU A 329 0.01 30.14 0.89
C LEU A 329 -0.65 28.92 0.26
N ARG A 330 -1.97 28.96 0.05
CA ARG A 330 -2.68 27.91 -0.69
C ARG A 330 -2.12 27.75 -2.10
N GLN A 331 -2.00 28.84 -2.86
CA GLN A 331 -1.45 28.81 -4.22
C GLN A 331 -0.02 28.26 -4.25
N LEU A 332 0.84 28.66 -3.30
CA LEU A 332 2.22 28.17 -3.21
C LEU A 332 2.26 26.66 -2.99
N VAL A 333 1.47 26.13 -2.03
CA VAL A 333 1.39 24.69 -1.76
C VAL A 333 0.83 23.93 -2.97
N GLU A 334 -0.21 24.45 -3.62
CA GLU A 334 -0.79 23.85 -4.81
C GLU A 334 0.18 23.86 -5.99
N TYR A 335 0.91 24.94 -6.22
CA TYR A 335 1.89 25.05 -7.30
C TYR A 335 3.05 24.07 -7.13
N THR A 336 3.49 23.83 -5.89
CA THR A 336 4.61 22.92 -5.58
C THR A 336 4.18 21.46 -5.42
N SER A 337 2.91 21.14 -5.68
CA SER A 337 2.37 19.78 -5.61
C SER A 337 2.39 19.11 -6.98
N PHE A 338 3.29 18.16 -7.21
CA PHE A 338 3.44 17.48 -8.51
C PHE A 338 2.16 16.79 -8.96
N THR A 339 1.37 16.24 -8.04
CA THR A 339 0.11 15.56 -8.37
C THR A 339 -0.94 16.48 -9.01
N LYS A 340 -0.79 17.78 -8.89
CA LYS A 340 -1.66 18.78 -9.54
C LYS A 340 -1.35 18.97 -11.03
N TRP A 341 -0.12 18.70 -11.44
CA TRP A 341 0.34 18.96 -12.79
C TRP A 341 -0.02 17.84 -13.77
N ARG A 342 -0.37 18.19 -14.99
CA ARG A 342 -0.79 17.24 -16.03
C ARG A 342 0.29 16.22 -16.37
N PHE A 343 1.55 16.59 -16.35
CA PHE A 343 2.66 15.68 -16.65
C PHE A 343 2.81 14.55 -15.63
N TRP A 344 2.39 14.78 -14.37
CA TRP A 344 2.44 13.74 -13.34
C TRP A 344 1.37 12.66 -13.55
N GLY A 345 0.23 13.05 -14.14
CA GLY A 345 -0.88 12.15 -14.40
C GLY A 345 -1.58 11.66 -13.12
N ARG A 346 -2.66 10.95 -13.31
CA ARG A 346 -3.39 10.26 -12.23
C ARG A 346 -3.89 8.93 -12.72
N TYR A 347 -3.54 7.86 -12.01
CA TYR A 347 -4.10 6.54 -12.25
C TYR A 347 -5.53 6.47 -11.66
N ARG A 348 -6.48 6.01 -12.47
CA ARG A 348 -7.89 5.87 -12.08
C ARG A 348 -8.33 4.41 -12.13
N GLY A 349 -7.66 3.53 -11.43
CA GLY A 349 -7.92 2.10 -11.44
C GLY A 349 -9.36 1.70 -11.15
N LEU A 350 -10.06 2.47 -10.32
CA LEU A 350 -11.46 2.20 -9.96
C LEU A 350 -12.47 2.57 -11.05
N LYS A 351 -12.16 3.53 -11.95
CA LYS A 351 -13.09 3.90 -13.04
C LYS A 351 -13.16 2.89 -14.17
N GLN A 352 -12.12 2.11 -14.39
CA GLN A 352 -12.12 1.04 -15.40
C GLN A 352 -12.95 -0.18 -14.99
N GLN A 353 -13.45 -0.21 -13.77
CA GLN A 353 -14.21 -1.34 -13.18
C GLN A 353 -15.72 -1.13 -13.16
N GLN A 354 -16.23 0.03 -13.58
CA GLN A 354 -17.66 0.17 -13.82
C GLN A 354 -17.97 -0.46 -15.19
N PRO A 355 -18.82 -1.51 -15.25
CA PRO A 355 -19.35 -1.95 -16.55
C PRO A 355 -19.96 -0.72 -17.21
N LYS A 356 -19.66 -0.50 -18.49
CA LYS A 356 -20.40 0.48 -19.28
C LYS A 356 -21.87 0.18 -19.06
N ARG A 357 -22.62 1.07 -18.39
CA ARG A 357 -24.06 1.05 -18.47
C ARG A 357 -24.37 1.02 -19.95
N LYS A 358 -24.98 -0.06 -20.42
CA LYS A 358 -25.63 -0.07 -21.71
C LYS A 358 -26.57 1.12 -21.65
N ALA A 359 -26.38 2.07 -22.52
CA ALA A 359 -27.40 3.08 -22.79
C ALA A 359 -28.60 2.28 -23.31
N ASP A 360 -29.67 2.25 -22.51
CA ASP A 360 -30.98 1.88 -22.97
C ASP A 360 -31.53 2.98 -23.88
#